data_975dd93c8bbd58a086b8473448a07f5c
#
_entry.id   975dd93c8bbd58a086b8473448a07f5c
#
_cell.length_a   1.000
_cell.length_b   1.000
_cell.length_c   1.000
_cell.angle_alpha   90.00
_cell.angle_beta   90.00
_cell.angle_gamma   90.00
#
_symmetry.space_group_name_H-M   'P 1'
#
loop_
_entity.id
_entity.type
_entity.pdbx_description
1 polymer ?
#
loop_
_entity_poly.entity_id
_entity_poly.type
_entity_poly.pdbx_seq_one_letter_code
_entity_poly.pdbx_strand_id
1 'polypeptide(L)'
;LPKSFPPWQAVYMAFKRWAAAGLFEAMHDRLRQQWRQRMGRSPEPSAAIIDAQSTRSSAQGGDTGFDAGKKVKGRKRHLVVDTLGLLLAVTVTAASVQDRDAAAQVVAQACTKVAGLKKLYADGAYGGRCAQAIEQAHAISVEVVRHPGNRSTGTWQDAQQPLWPEVVAKGFVVQAKRWVVERTHAWNERARRLIAHHDRSRWAPVAWVWLAEARILASRLAR
;
A
#
# COMPACT_ATOMS: atom_id res chain seq x y z
N LEU A 1 23.40 7.89 -18.36
CA LEU A 1 22.35 8.08 -19.37
C LEU A 1 22.96 8.00 -20.77
N PRO A 2 22.20 7.53 -21.79
CA PRO A 2 22.64 7.59 -23.19
C PRO A 2 22.99 9.04 -23.61
N LYS A 3 23.89 9.21 -24.57
CA LYS A 3 24.32 10.53 -25.05
C LYS A 3 23.18 11.42 -25.59
N SER A 4 22.09 10.79 -26.03
CA SER A 4 20.87 11.47 -26.49
C SER A 4 20.02 12.08 -25.37
N PHE A 5 20.30 11.75 -24.10
CA PHE A 5 19.59 12.32 -22.97
C PHE A 5 20.29 13.58 -22.42
N PRO A 6 19.52 14.51 -21.82
CA PRO A 6 20.11 15.63 -21.09
C PRO A 6 21.06 15.17 -19.98
N PRO A 7 21.92 16.03 -19.46
CA PRO A 7 22.74 15.74 -18.29
C PRO A 7 21.89 15.18 -17.16
N TRP A 8 22.43 14.19 -16.41
CA TRP A 8 21.67 13.51 -15.36
C TRP A 8 21.09 14.46 -14.30
N GLN A 9 21.80 15.58 -14.02
CA GLN A 9 21.33 16.61 -13.08
C GLN A 9 20.01 17.23 -13.56
N ALA A 10 19.90 17.56 -14.86
CA ALA A 10 18.68 18.11 -15.45
C ALA A 10 17.51 17.13 -15.35
N VAL A 11 17.76 15.84 -15.64
CA VAL A 11 16.77 14.77 -15.49
C VAL A 11 16.31 14.63 -14.03
N TYR A 12 17.26 14.65 -13.08
CA TYR A 12 16.95 14.56 -11.66
C TYR A 12 16.15 15.78 -11.15
N MET A 13 16.53 16.98 -11.60
CA MET A 13 15.81 18.22 -11.25
C MET A 13 14.38 18.23 -11.82
N ALA A 14 14.18 17.70 -13.03
CA ALA A 14 12.84 17.52 -13.60
C ALA A 14 12.01 16.53 -12.76
N PHE A 15 12.57 15.36 -12.41
CA PHE A 15 11.94 14.39 -11.53
C PHE A 15 11.53 15.02 -10.18
N LYS A 16 12.42 15.78 -9.54
CA LYS A 16 12.15 16.47 -8.27
C LYS A 16 11.01 17.48 -8.40
N ARG A 17 11.01 18.31 -9.45
CA ARG A 17 9.93 19.30 -9.69
C ARG A 17 8.59 18.60 -9.91
N TRP A 18 8.55 17.56 -10.74
CA TRP A 18 7.31 16.82 -11.03
C TRP A 18 6.80 16.08 -9.80
N ALA A 19 7.68 15.51 -8.99
CA ALA A 19 7.32 14.90 -7.73
C ALA A 19 6.73 15.94 -6.74
N ALA A 20 7.37 17.11 -6.60
CA ALA A 20 6.90 18.17 -5.73
C ALA A 20 5.54 18.77 -6.18
N ALA A 21 5.30 18.81 -7.50
CA ALA A 21 4.04 19.25 -8.08
C ALA A 21 2.94 18.16 -8.09
N GLY A 22 3.19 16.95 -7.56
CA GLY A 22 2.22 15.84 -7.56
C GLY A 22 1.89 15.26 -8.93
N LEU A 23 2.69 15.57 -9.98
CA LEU A 23 2.35 15.19 -11.36
C LEU A 23 2.33 13.68 -11.58
N PHE A 24 3.19 12.91 -10.89
CA PHE A 24 3.19 11.44 -11.03
C PHE A 24 1.92 10.83 -10.45
N GLU A 25 1.46 11.35 -9.33
CA GLU A 25 0.20 10.95 -8.70
C GLU A 25 -1.00 11.32 -9.60
N ALA A 26 -1.08 12.56 -10.05
CA ALA A 26 -2.15 13.02 -10.94
C ALA A 26 -2.19 12.22 -12.26
N MET A 27 -1.03 11.92 -12.84
CA MET A 27 -0.93 11.07 -14.03
C MET A 27 -1.45 9.66 -13.74
N HIS A 28 -1.02 9.07 -12.63
CA HIS A 28 -1.49 7.74 -12.23
C HIS A 28 -3.01 7.72 -12.05
N ASP A 29 -3.59 8.71 -11.37
CA ASP A 29 -5.03 8.76 -11.10
C ASP A 29 -5.85 8.82 -12.40
N ARG A 30 -5.40 9.61 -13.40
CA ARG A 30 -6.04 9.64 -14.73
C ARG A 30 -5.97 8.29 -15.43
N LEU A 31 -4.81 7.63 -15.42
CA LEU A 31 -4.64 6.30 -16.01
C LEU A 31 -5.45 5.23 -15.25
N ARG A 32 -5.53 5.34 -13.92
CA ARG A 32 -6.35 4.47 -13.07
C ARG A 32 -7.82 4.55 -13.46
N GLN A 33 -8.37 5.77 -13.59
CA GLN A 33 -9.75 5.98 -13.98
C GLN A 33 -10.05 5.37 -15.37
N GLN A 34 -9.19 5.64 -16.36
CA GLN A 34 -9.32 5.07 -17.71
C GLN A 34 -9.25 3.55 -17.70
N TRP A 35 -8.29 2.97 -16.96
CA TRP A 35 -8.19 1.51 -16.87
C TRP A 35 -9.40 0.88 -16.21
N ARG A 36 -9.93 1.49 -15.13
CA ARG A 36 -11.15 1.01 -14.47
C ARG A 36 -12.36 1.03 -15.42
N GLN A 37 -12.53 2.10 -16.17
CA GLN A 37 -13.59 2.21 -17.20
C GLN A 37 -13.43 1.14 -18.28
N ARG A 38 -12.21 0.91 -18.78
CA ARG A 38 -11.93 -0.16 -19.74
C ARG A 38 -12.29 -1.56 -19.20
N MET A 39 -12.15 -1.75 -17.89
CA MET A 39 -12.52 -2.98 -17.18
C MET A 39 -14.02 -3.04 -16.80
N GLY A 40 -14.86 -2.14 -17.30
CA GLY A 40 -16.29 -2.08 -17.00
C GLY A 40 -16.58 -1.68 -15.53
N ARG A 41 -15.68 -0.96 -14.87
CA ARG A 41 -15.84 -0.50 -13.49
C ARG A 41 -16.04 1.01 -13.43
N SER A 42 -16.70 1.47 -12.36
CA SER A 42 -16.74 2.91 -12.05
C SER A 42 -15.33 3.48 -12.00
N PRO A 43 -15.08 4.69 -12.53
CA PRO A 43 -13.78 5.37 -12.42
C PRO A 43 -13.28 5.47 -10.99
N GLU A 44 -14.20 5.74 -10.05
CA GLU A 44 -13.90 5.82 -8.63
C GLU A 44 -14.29 4.51 -7.92
N PRO A 45 -13.37 3.92 -7.14
CA PRO A 45 -13.65 2.71 -6.37
C PRO A 45 -14.49 3.01 -5.14
N SER A 46 -15.35 2.06 -4.75
CA SER A 46 -16.09 2.09 -3.48
C SER A 46 -15.45 1.23 -2.39
N ALA A 47 -14.44 0.44 -2.74
CA ALA A 47 -13.72 -0.42 -1.79
C ALA A 47 -12.22 -0.40 -2.05
N ALA A 48 -11.44 -0.46 -0.97
CA ALA A 48 -9.98 -0.47 -0.98
C ALA A 48 -9.40 -1.55 -0.08
N ILE A 49 -8.11 -1.81 -0.22
CA ILE A 49 -7.34 -2.74 0.59
C ILE A 49 -6.10 -2.00 1.08
N ILE A 50 -5.78 -2.12 2.37
CA ILE A 50 -4.55 -1.59 2.97
C ILE A 50 -3.57 -2.71 3.30
N ASP A 51 -2.29 -2.49 3.03
CA ASP A 51 -1.20 -3.35 3.47
C ASP A 51 0.12 -2.59 3.55
N ALA A 52 1.12 -3.18 4.22
CA ALA A 52 2.44 -2.59 4.35
C ALA A 52 3.55 -3.59 4.04
N GLN A 53 4.55 -3.13 3.30
CA GLN A 53 5.73 -3.91 2.95
C GLN A 53 7.00 -3.24 3.46
N SER A 54 7.80 -3.99 4.25
CA SER A 54 9.13 -3.55 4.66
C SER A 54 10.15 -3.87 3.58
N THR A 55 10.95 -2.88 3.20
CA THR A 55 11.94 -2.97 2.14
C THR A 55 13.29 -2.47 2.66
N ARG A 56 14.38 -3.18 2.33
CA ARG A 56 15.73 -2.81 2.72
C ARG A 56 16.12 -1.44 2.19
N SER A 57 16.92 -0.70 2.97
CA SER A 57 17.56 0.53 2.53
C SER A 57 19.03 0.29 2.27
N SER A 58 19.60 1.03 1.30
CA SER A 58 21.04 1.10 1.12
C SER A 58 21.71 1.78 2.32
N ALA A 59 23.04 1.66 2.44
CA ALA A 59 23.80 2.29 3.50
C ALA A 59 23.64 3.82 3.56
N GLN A 60 23.26 4.46 2.45
CA GLN A 60 23.04 5.92 2.37
C GLN A 60 21.60 6.34 2.65
N GLY A 61 20.74 5.42 3.08
CA GLY A 61 19.28 5.52 3.09
C GLY A 61 18.67 6.39 4.18
N GLY A 62 19.21 7.48 4.65
CA GLY A 62 18.55 8.47 5.54
C GLY A 62 17.78 7.83 6.70
N ASP A 63 16.58 8.34 6.96
CA ASP A 63 15.70 7.87 8.03
C ASP A 63 15.21 6.42 7.79
N THR A 64 15.72 5.48 8.57
CA THR A 64 15.47 4.05 8.49
C THR A 64 15.17 3.48 9.87
N GLY A 65 14.54 2.30 9.92
CA GLY A 65 14.27 1.58 11.16
C GLY A 65 14.43 0.08 10.97
N PHE A 66 14.18 -0.68 12.03
CA PHE A 66 14.22 -2.14 12.00
C PHE A 66 12.80 -2.69 12.26
N ASP A 67 12.30 -3.45 11.30
CA ASP A 67 11.07 -4.24 11.45
C ASP A 67 11.43 -5.57 12.11
N ALA A 68 11.13 -5.71 13.39
CA ALA A 68 11.47 -6.91 14.16
C ALA A 68 10.68 -8.14 13.68
N GLY A 69 9.44 -7.97 13.24
CA GLY A 69 8.60 -9.06 12.75
C GLY A 69 9.10 -9.65 11.41
N LYS A 70 9.47 -8.79 10.49
CA LYS A 70 9.97 -9.17 9.16
C LYS A 70 11.50 -9.29 9.11
N LYS A 71 12.22 -8.93 10.18
CA LYS A 71 13.70 -8.90 10.29
C LYS A 71 14.35 -8.08 9.16
N VAL A 72 13.77 -6.92 8.83
CA VAL A 72 14.22 -6.04 7.76
C VAL A 72 14.65 -4.69 8.34
N LYS A 73 15.89 -4.27 8.08
CA LYS A 73 16.36 -2.91 8.32
C LYS A 73 16.14 -2.06 7.07
N GLY A 74 15.31 -1.01 7.20
CA GLY A 74 15.01 -0.15 6.06
C GLY A 74 13.80 0.74 6.28
N ARG A 75 12.95 0.81 5.28
CA ARG A 75 11.70 1.60 5.28
C ARG A 75 10.51 0.71 4.99
N LYS A 76 9.35 1.18 5.41
CA LYS A 76 8.08 0.52 5.17
C LYS A 76 7.24 1.36 4.22
N ARG A 77 6.68 0.72 3.20
CA ARG A 77 5.71 1.31 2.27
C ARG A 77 4.32 0.86 2.71
N HIS A 78 3.47 1.80 3.04
CA HIS A 78 2.06 1.58 3.35
C HIS A 78 1.26 1.95 2.11
N LEU A 79 0.53 1.00 1.55
CA LEU A 79 -0.26 1.18 0.33
C LEU A 79 -1.75 1.05 0.65
N VAL A 80 -2.54 1.90 0.03
CA VAL A 80 -3.97 1.68 -0.15
C VAL A 80 -4.23 1.51 -1.63
N VAL A 81 -4.84 0.39 -2.00
CA VAL A 81 -5.16 0.05 -3.40
C VAL A 81 -6.64 -0.25 -3.55
N ASP A 82 -7.18 -0.13 -4.75
CA ASP A 82 -8.53 -0.56 -5.05
C ASP A 82 -8.63 -2.09 -5.26
N THR A 83 -9.82 -2.58 -5.55
CA THR A 83 -10.08 -4.03 -5.76
C THR A 83 -9.44 -4.59 -7.04
N LEU A 84 -8.92 -3.76 -7.92
CA LEU A 84 -8.10 -4.15 -9.07
C LEU A 84 -6.59 -4.08 -8.77
N GLY A 85 -6.19 -3.69 -7.56
CA GLY A 85 -4.80 -3.52 -7.16
C GLY A 85 -4.18 -2.20 -7.64
N LEU A 86 -5.01 -1.21 -8.00
CA LEU A 86 -4.54 0.09 -8.47
C LEU A 86 -4.36 1.04 -7.29
N LEU A 87 -3.24 1.73 -7.25
CA LEU A 87 -2.84 2.57 -6.13
C LEU A 87 -3.81 3.74 -5.90
N LEU A 88 -4.22 3.96 -4.67
CA LEU A 88 -5.00 5.11 -4.22
C LEU A 88 -4.16 6.05 -3.35
N ALA A 89 -3.36 5.49 -2.46
CA ALA A 89 -2.46 6.26 -1.59
C ALA A 89 -1.19 5.47 -1.26
N VAL A 90 -0.10 6.19 -0.98
CA VAL A 90 1.15 5.60 -0.51
C VAL A 90 1.85 6.51 0.49
N THR A 91 2.29 5.93 1.60
CA THR A 91 3.14 6.60 2.60
C THR A 91 4.37 5.75 2.86
N VAL A 92 5.51 6.40 3.07
CA VAL A 92 6.79 5.73 3.40
C VAL A 92 7.25 6.18 4.78
N THR A 93 7.50 5.21 5.66
CA THR A 93 7.99 5.43 7.02
C THR A 93 9.30 4.68 7.28
N ALA A 94 9.94 4.91 8.42
CA ALA A 94 10.96 3.99 8.92
C ALA A 94 10.32 2.61 9.16
N ALA A 95 11.06 1.53 8.93
CA ALA A 95 10.51 0.18 9.07
C ALA A 95 10.12 -0.19 10.52
N SER A 96 10.63 0.54 11.53
CA SER A 96 10.24 0.39 12.94
C SER A 96 8.82 0.90 13.25
N VAL A 97 8.22 1.73 12.39
CA VAL A 97 6.84 2.21 12.56
C VAL A 97 5.89 1.03 12.35
N GLN A 98 4.96 0.82 13.27
CA GLN A 98 3.98 -0.25 13.14
C GLN A 98 2.97 0.06 12.03
N ASP A 99 2.42 -0.97 11.40
CA ASP A 99 1.50 -0.83 10.28
C ASP A 99 0.26 -0.02 10.69
N ARG A 100 -0.27 -0.25 11.90
CA ARG A 100 -1.41 0.48 12.47
C ARG A 100 -1.14 1.97 12.71
N ASP A 101 0.11 2.34 13.02
CA ASP A 101 0.43 3.74 13.37
C ASP A 101 0.47 4.64 12.12
N ALA A 102 0.80 4.07 10.96
CA ALA A 102 0.77 4.79 9.69
C ALA A 102 -0.61 4.71 8.98
N ALA A 103 -1.50 3.84 9.44
CA ALA A 103 -2.78 3.57 8.79
C ALA A 103 -3.65 4.83 8.65
N ALA A 104 -3.79 5.61 9.73
CA ALA A 104 -4.61 6.82 9.74
C ALA A 104 -4.19 7.79 8.63
N GLN A 105 -2.88 8.01 8.47
CA GLN A 105 -2.35 8.93 7.47
C GLN A 105 -2.62 8.45 6.04
N VAL A 106 -2.31 7.19 5.73
CA VAL A 106 -2.44 6.69 4.36
C VAL A 106 -3.91 6.49 3.95
N VAL A 107 -4.78 6.13 4.89
CA VAL A 107 -6.24 6.04 4.66
C VAL A 107 -6.85 7.41 4.45
N ALA A 108 -6.47 8.42 5.25
CA ALA A 108 -6.93 9.79 5.06
C ALA A 108 -6.59 10.31 3.66
N GLN A 109 -5.37 10.05 3.16
CA GLN A 109 -5.00 10.40 1.77
C GLN A 109 -5.92 9.73 0.74
N ALA A 110 -6.21 8.43 0.92
CA ALA A 110 -7.09 7.71 0.01
C ALA A 110 -8.53 8.24 0.05
N CYS A 111 -9.08 8.51 1.23
CA CYS A 111 -10.44 9.04 1.40
C CYS A 111 -10.59 10.47 0.87
N THR A 112 -9.58 11.34 1.06
CA THR A 112 -9.57 12.68 0.47
C THR A 112 -9.60 12.64 -1.06
N LYS A 113 -8.90 11.69 -1.66
CA LYS A 113 -8.85 11.50 -3.11
C LYS A 113 -10.11 10.83 -3.67
N VAL A 114 -10.68 9.89 -2.94
CA VAL A 114 -11.81 9.05 -3.37
C VAL A 114 -12.94 9.20 -2.37
N ALA A 115 -13.74 10.25 -2.54
CA ALA A 115 -14.86 10.54 -1.65
C ALA A 115 -15.96 9.44 -1.63
N GLY A 116 -16.04 8.62 -2.68
CA GLY A 116 -16.97 7.50 -2.79
C GLY A 116 -16.52 6.21 -2.11
N LEU A 117 -15.39 6.21 -1.39
CA LEU A 117 -14.90 5.02 -0.68
C LEU A 117 -15.83 4.68 0.49
N LYS A 118 -16.30 3.44 0.54
CA LYS A 118 -17.24 2.94 1.57
C LYS A 118 -16.67 1.82 2.40
N LYS A 119 -15.68 1.11 1.88
CA LYS A 119 -15.16 -0.11 2.52
C LYS A 119 -13.64 -0.22 2.41
N LEU A 120 -13.00 -0.60 3.51
CA LEU A 120 -11.58 -0.89 3.57
C LEU A 120 -11.35 -2.31 4.06
N TYR A 121 -10.62 -3.12 3.31
CA TYR A 121 -10.14 -4.43 3.74
C TYR A 121 -8.74 -4.29 4.33
N ALA A 122 -8.53 -4.90 5.49
CA ALA A 122 -7.26 -4.82 6.21
C ALA A 122 -6.90 -6.18 6.82
N ASP A 123 -5.63 -6.40 7.14
CA ASP A 123 -5.23 -7.58 7.89
C ASP A 123 -5.40 -7.42 9.42
N GLY A 124 -5.08 -8.48 10.18
CA GLY A 124 -5.20 -8.48 11.62
C GLY A 124 -4.39 -7.39 12.35
N ALA A 125 -3.33 -6.89 11.74
CA ALA A 125 -2.49 -5.83 12.33
C ALA A 125 -3.23 -4.50 12.47
N TYR A 126 -4.24 -4.26 11.64
CA TYR A 126 -5.08 -3.05 11.65
C TYR A 126 -6.35 -3.19 12.49
N GLY A 127 -6.54 -4.33 13.18
CA GLY A 127 -7.74 -4.60 13.97
C GLY A 127 -7.90 -3.76 15.24
N GLY A 128 -9.08 -3.89 15.88
CA GLY A 128 -9.40 -3.24 17.14
C GLY A 128 -9.46 -1.71 17.05
N ARG A 129 -8.77 -1.01 17.94
CA ARG A 129 -8.80 0.46 18.00
C ARG A 129 -8.43 1.16 16.70
N CYS A 130 -7.52 0.57 15.92
CA CYS A 130 -7.11 1.15 14.63
C CYS A 130 -8.27 1.14 13.63
N ALA A 131 -8.95 0.02 13.47
CA ALA A 131 -10.13 -0.08 12.60
C ALA A 131 -11.23 0.88 13.03
N GLN A 132 -11.58 0.90 14.32
CA GLN A 132 -12.59 1.81 14.88
C GLN A 132 -12.27 3.29 14.64
N ALA A 133 -11.02 3.69 14.85
CA ALA A 133 -10.58 5.07 14.60
C ALA A 133 -10.72 5.46 13.11
N ILE A 134 -10.40 4.55 12.19
CA ILE A 134 -10.56 4.77 10.75
C ILE A 134 -12.05 4.89 10.39
N GLU A 135 -12.91 4.02 10.91
CA GLU A 135 -14.36 4.04 10.68
C GLU A 135 -14.98 5.36 11.15
N GLN A 136 -14.62 5.80 12.34
CA GLN A 136 -15.12 7.05 12.93
C GLN A 136 -14.63 8.29 12.15
N ALA A 137 -13.36 8.30 11.74
CA ALA A 137 -12.77 9.46 11.07
C ALA A 137 -13.25 9.64 9.63
N HIS A 138 -13.61 8.57 8.94
CA HIS A 138 -13.87 8.61 7.48
C HIS A 138 -15.25 8.07 7.08
N ALA A 139 -16.08 7.62 8.01
CA ALA A 139 -17.40 7.02 7.75
C ALA A 139 -17.34 5.85 6.74
N ILE A 140 -16.26 5.06 6.78
CA ILE A 140 -16.07 3.86 5.96
C ILE A 140 -16.09 2.62 6.83
N SER A 141 -16.58 1.49 6.32
CA SER A 141 -16.54 0.20 7.02
C SER A 141 -15.17 -0.44 6.88
N VAL A 142 -14.58 -0.92 7.97
CA VAL A 142 -13.29 -1.65 7.96
C VAL A 142 -13.51 -3.13 8.21
N GLU A 143 -13.26 -3.95 7.20
CA GLU A 143 -13.31 -5.40 7.31
C GLU A 143 -11.92 -5.97 7.57
N VAL A 144 -11.69 -6.45 8.79
CA VAL A 144 -10.43 -7.08 9.19
C VAL A 144 -10.45 -8.56 8.84
N VAL A 145 -9.70 -8.92 7.79
CA VAL A 145 -9.58 -10.30 7.31
C VAL A 145 -8.52 -11.02 8.13
N ARG A 146 -8.92 -12.00 8.94
CA ARG A 146 -8.03 -12.81 9.77
C ARG A 146 -7.78 -14.16 9.13
N HIS A 147 -6.54 -14.67 9.27
CA HIS A 147 -6.26 -16.05 8.87
C HIS A 147 -6.96 -17.02 9.85
N PRO A 148 -7.69 -18.02 9.37
CA PRO A 148 -8.41 -18.98 10.23
C PRO A 148 -7.54 -19.70 11.26
N GLY A 149 -6.24 -19.86 10.95
CA GLY A 149 -5.25 -20.51 11.83
C GLY A 149 -4.54 -19.58 12.81
N ASN A 150 -4.82 -18.27 12.81
CA ASN A 150 -4.12 -17.35 13.70
C ASN A 150 -4.86 -17.23 15.06
N ARG A 151 -4.48 -18.09 16.00
CA ARG A 151 -5.05 -18.18 17.36
C ARG A 151 -4.54 -17.11 18.32
N SER A 152 -3.63 -16.23 17.94
CA SER A 152 -2.86 -15.40 18.87
C SER A 152 -3.44 -14.02 19.15
N THR A 153 -4.75 -13.88 19.27
CA THR A 153 -5.28 -12.67 19.87
C THR A 153 -6.27 -13.05 20.96
N GLY A 154 -5.76 -13.10 22.18
CA GLY A 154 -6.58 -13.22 23.38
C GLY A 154 -7.56 -12.06 23.50
N THR A 155 -8.70 -12.19 22.93
CA THR A 155 -9.91 -11.65 23.51
C THR A 155 -10.45 -12.77 24.37
N TRP A 156 -10.51 -12.53 25.67
CA TRP A 156 -11.30 -13.32 26.58
C TRP A 156 -12.74 -13.26 26.05
N GLN A 157 -13.14 -14.29 25.33
CA GLN A 157 -14.53 -14.48 24.95
C GLN A 157 -15.17 -15.43 25.96
N ASP A 158 -16.40 -15.14 26.27
CA ASP A 158 -17.26 -15.77 27.25
C ASP A 158 -16.93 -17.23 27.58
N ALA A 159 -17.00 -17.58 28.86
CA ALA A 159 -16.77 -18.91 29.44
C ALA A 159 -17.65 -20.04 28.88
N GLN A 160 -18.53 -19.76 27.94
CA GLN A 160 -19.46 -20.73 27.31
C GLN A 160 -19.06 -21.18 25.89
N GLN A 161 -17.96 -20.68 25.32
CA GLN A 161 -17.48 -21.20 24.04
C GLN A 161 -16.53 -22.38 24.25
N PRO A 162 -16.67 -23.47 23.47
CA PRO A 162 -15.80 -24.64 23.61
C PRO A 162 -14.34 -24.24 23.41
N LEU A 163 -13.48 -24.73 24.31
CA LEU A 163 -12.03 -24.50 24.34
C LEU A 163 -11.29 -24.94 23.05
N TRP A 164 -11.95 -25.69 22.20
CA TRP A 164 -11.40 -26.23 20.95
C TRP A 164 -12.37 -25.98 19.81
N PRO A 165 -12.14 -24.97 18.97
CA PRO A 165 -12.92 -24.86 17.73
C PRO A 165 -12.61 -26.05 16.83
N GLU A 166 -13.67 -26.68 16.30
CA GLU A 166 -13.58 -27.74 15.33
C GLU A 166 -12.73 -27.36 14.13
N VAL A 167 -11.85 -28.29 13.77
CA VAL A 167 -11.08 -28.39 12.52
C VAL A 167 -10.58 -27.07 11.91
N VAL A 168 -9.41 -26.66 12.35
CA VAL A 168 -8.62 -25.69 11.60
C VAL A 168 -8.20 -26.34 10.27
N ALA A 169 -8.65 -25.81 9.15
CA ALA A 169 -8.18 -26.21 7.84
C ALA A 169 -6.65 -26.13 7.81
N LYS A 170 -5.98 -27.30 7.79
CA LYS A 170 -4.54 -27.40 7.58
C LYS A 170 -4.30 -27.13 6.09
N GLY A 171 -3.69 -25.98 5.75
CA GLY A 171 -3.35 -25.67 4.38
C GLY A 171 -3.40 -24.18 4.06
N PHE A 172 -3.05 -23.83 2.84
CA PHE A 172 -3.11 -22.47 2.32
C PHE A 172 -4.57 -22.04 2.14
N VAL A 173 -5.03 -21.08 2.91
CA VAL A 173 -6.35 -20.47 2.77
C VAL A 173 -6.21 -19.12 2.07
N VAL A 174 -6.82 -19.01 0.88
CA VAL A 174 -6.86 -17.73 0.15
C VAL A 174 -7.71 -16.73 0.94
N GLN A 175 -7.06 -15.72 1.47
CA GLN A 175 -7.77 -14.63 2.15
C GLN A 175 -8.41 -13.71 1.12
N ALA A 176 -9.72 -13.48 1.28
CA ALA A 176 -10.47 -12.63 0.38
C ALA A 176 -9.80 -11.25 0.23
N LYS A 177 -9.45 -10.91 -1.01
CA LYS A 177 -8.90 -9.61 -1.46
C LYS A 177 -7.49 -9.24 -0.98
N ARG A 178 -6.87 -9.91 -0.01
CA ARG A 178 -5.49 -9.61 0.41
C ARG A 178 -4.47 -9.83 -0.70
N TRP A 179 -4.58 -10.91 -1.46
CA TRP A 179 -3.70 -11.19 -2.59
C TRP A 179 -3.59 -10.04 -3.60
N VAL A 180 -4.60 -9.16 -3.63
CA VAL A 180 -4.64 -8.01 -4.56
C VAL A 180 -3.54 -6.99 -4.24
N VAL A 181 -3.40 -6.60 -2.96
CA VAL A 181 -2.37 -5.65 -2.55
C VAL A 181 -0.99 -6.30 -2.53
N GLU A 182 -0.89 -7.58 -2.18
CA GLU A 182 0.35 -8.37 -2.27
C GLU A 182 0.86 -8.41 -3.72
N ARG A 183 -0.04 -8.60 -4.69
CA ARG A 183 0.28 -8.51 -6.11
C ARG A 183 0.80 -7.12 -6.51
N THR A 184 0.23 -6.05 -5.96
CA THR A 184 0.71 -4.68 -6.22
C THR A 184 2.11 -4.48 -5.65
N HIS A 185 2.41 -5.00 -4.47
CA HIS A 185 3.78 -5.01 -3.96
C HIS A 185 4.75 -5.75 -4.91
N ALA A 186 4.35 -6.92 -5.41
CA ALA A 186 5.16 -7.67 -6.38
C ALA A 186 5.34 -6.92 -7.72
N TRP A 187 4.35 -6.14 -8.17
CA TRP A 187 4.52 -5.27 -9.34
C TRP A 187 5.52 -4.15 -9.10
N ASN A 188 5.49 -3.53 -7.92
CA ASN A 188 6.43 -2.51 -7.51
C ASN A 188 7.88 -3.03 -7.50
N GLU A 189 8.11 -4.28 -7.06
CA GLU A 189 9.44 -4.90 -7.03
C GLU A 189 10.04 -5.13 -8.43
N ARG A 190 9.23 -5.10 -9.50
CA ARG A 190 9.74 -5.12 -10.89
C ARG A 190 10.40 -3.80 -11.29
N ALA A 191 10.17 -2.73 -10.54
CA ALA A 191 10.84 -1.46 -10.75
C ALA A 191 12.15 -1.44 -9.94
N ARG A 192 13.30 -1.40 -10.62
CA ARG A 192 14.64 -1.47 -10.00
C ARG A 192 14.82 -0.50 -8.83
N ARG A 193 14.22 0.69 -8.90
CA ARG A 193 14.32 1.72 -7.84
C ARG A 193 13.46 1.41 -6.61
N LEU A 194 12.60 0.38 -6.69
CA LEU A 194 11.71 -0.03 -5.60
C LEU A 194 12.12 -1.37 -4.94
N ILE A 195 13.15 -2.06 -5.46
CA ILE A 195 13.70 -3.27 -4.83
C ILE A 195 14.34 -2.95 -3.48
N ALA A 196 15.00 -1.78 -3.40
CA ALA A 196 15.56 -1.24 -2.16
C ALA A 196 15.42 0.28 -2.15
N HIS A 197 15.43 0.87 -0.94
CA HIS A 197 15.42 2.33 -0.78
C HIS A 197 16.84 2.87 -0.89
N HIS A 198 17.13 3.58 -1.99
CA HIS A 198 18.43 4.20 -2.27
C HIS A 198 18.45 5.70 -1.96
N ASP A 199 17.29 6.32 -1.82
CA ASP A 199 17.15 7.76 -1.61
C ASP A 199 17.14 8.10 -0.12
N ARG A 200 17.80 9.19 0.27
CA ARG A 200 17.83 9.66 1.67
C ARG A 200 16.49 10.24 2.12
N SER A 201 15.77 10.88 1.22
CA SER A 201 14.47 11.50 1.49
C SER A 201 13.32 10.49 1.49
N ARG A 202 12.21 10.81 2.18
CA ARG A 202 10.98 9.99 2.15
C ARG A 202 10.10 10.29 0.94
N TRP A 203 10.21 11.47 0.33
CA TRP A 203 9.40 11.84 -0.83
C TRP A 203 9.80 11.08 -2.11
N ALA A 204 11.09 10.82 -2.30
CA ALA A 204 11.57 10.18 -3.52
C ALA A 204 11.03 8.75 -3.70
N PRO A 205 11.04 7.85 -2.68
CA PRO A 205 10.38 6.55 -2.78
C PRO A 205 8.88 6.64 -3.10
N VAL A 206 8.16 7.60 -2.53
CA VAL A 206 6.74 7.84 -2.86
C VAL A 206 6.57 8.18 -4.33
N ALA A 207 7.38 9.12 -4.85
CA ALA A 207 7.35 9.50 -6.26
C ALA A 207 7.70 8.32 -7.19
N TRP A 208 8.65 7.46 -6.80
CA TRP A 208 9.00 6.26 -7.56
C TRP A 208 7.87 5.25 -7.60
N VAL A 209 7.10 5.08 -6.52
CA VAL A 209 5.92 4.20 -6.50
C VAL A 209 4.88 4.72 -7.49
N TRP A 210 4.51 6.00 -7.42
CA TRP A 210 3.55 6.60 -8.36
C TRP A 210 3.99 6.46 -9.81
N LEU A 211 5.26 6.71 -10.12
CA LEU A 211 5.79 6.59 -11.46
C LEU A 211 5.80 5.15 -11.97
N ALA A 212 6.16 4.19 -11.11
CA ALA A 212 6.17 2.77 -11.47
C ALA A 212 4.76 2.25 -11.78
N GLU A 213 3.79 2.58 -10.94
CA GLU A 213 2.38 2.19 -11.12
C GLU A 213 1.76 2.88 -12.35
N ALA A 214 2.05 4.17 -12.57
CA ALA A 214 1.61 4.87 -13.78
C ALA A 214 2.18 4.22 -15.05
N ARG A 215 3.45 3.80 -15.05
CA ARG A 215 4.06 3.09 -16.18
C ARG A 215 3.35 1.76 -16.47
N ILE A 216 2.98 1.01 -15.45
CA ILE A 216 2.25 -0.25 -15.60
C ILE A 216 0.89 0.00 -16.26
N LEU A 217 0.17 1.02 -15.80
CA LEU A 217 -1.13 1.39 -16.35
C LEU A 217 -1.03 1.90 -17.78
N ALA A 218 -0.07 2.77 -18.08
CA ALA A 218 0.17 3.25 -19.45
C ALA A 218 0.45 2.08 -20.41
N SER A 219 1.28 1.11 -19.99
CA SER A 219 1.57 -0.08 -20.80
C SER A 219 0.36 -0.99 -21.01
N ARG A 220 -0.59 -1.03 -20.06
CA ARG A 220 -1.84 -1.80 -20.20
C ARG A 220 -2.85 -1.10 -21.11
N LEU A 221 -2.92 0.22 -21.04
CA LEU A 221 -3.83 1.02 -21.86
C LEU A 221 -3.39 1.10 -23.32
N ALA A 222 -2.09 0.99 -23.60
CA ALA A 222 -1.51 0.98 -24.94
C ALA A 222 -1.68 -0.34 -25.71
N ARG A 223 -2.18 -1.39 -25.04
CA ARG A 223 -2.52 -2.71 -25.65
C ARG A 223 -3.99 -2.81 -25.96
#